data_4bf2b35811ab5daf03442069a6caa77b
#
_entry.id   4bf2b35811ab5daf03442069a6caa77b
#
_cell.length_a   1.000
_cell.length_b   1.000
_cell.length_c   1.000
_cell.angle_alpha   90.00
_cell.angle_beta   90.00
_cell.angle_gamma   90.00
#
_symmetry.space_group_name_H-M   'P 1'
#
loop_
_entity.id
_entity.type
_entity.pdbx_description
1 polymer ?
#
loop_
_entity_poly.entity_id
_entity_poly.type
_entity_poly.pdbx_seq_one_letter_code
_entity_poly.pdbx_strand_id
1 'polypeptide(L)'
;MFSRNKKRPVSQQPAQTPAKPQQNGQHLQSRPSTTSNPYYQHAHNNPPPPPPTARPYRHPPPGADMRLWQVFCNVDKDGSGAIDLRELQQALINSNWTTFDLDTIKMLMNIFDTDRSGTIGFNEFAGLYKYIEDWQGVFRHYDQDRSGTIEERELFDALNGFGYNLSPYIVRMILHKYSSTPVTGYGMPSPSITFDRFVRACVVVKDLTDSFRAADRDNDGWIQINYDQYMSMFLKSP
;
A
#
# COMPACT_ATOMS: atom_id res chain seq x y z
N MET A 1 57.83 26.61 4.01
CA MET A 1 57.12 27.66 4.79
C MET A 1 55.68 27.22 4.93
N PHE A 2 55.34 26.61 6.05
CA PHE A 2 53.99 26.12 6.35
C PHE A 2 53.31 27.06 7.33
N SER A 3 52.26 27.71 6.91
CA SER A 3 51.47 28.56 7.79
C SER A 3 50.25 27.78 8.31
N ARG A 4 50.27 27.46 9.60
CA ARG A 4 49.20 26.81 10.34
C ARG A 4 48.15 27.85 10.73
N ASN A 5 46.94 27.73 10.22
CA ASN A 5 45.80 28.54 10.65
C ASN A 5 45.02 27.77 11.72
N LYS A 6 45.09 28.20 12.96
CA LYS A 6 44.38 27.69 14.15
C LYS A 6 42.97 28.28 14.14
N LYS A 7 41.93 27.44 13.99
CA LYS A 7 40.54 27.82 14.29
C LYS A 7 40.27 27.64 15.79
N ARG A 8 39.71 28.67 16.41
CA ARG A 8 39.24 28.71 17.80
C ARG A 8 37.94 27.91 17.95
N PRO A 9 37.66 27.29 19.11
CA PRO A 9 36.40 26.61 19.39
C PRO A 9 35.29 27.62 19.76
N VAL A 10 34.11 27.42 19.19
CA VAL A 10 32.88 28.16 19.53
C VAL A 10 32.26 27.51 20.76
N SER A 11 32.02 28.34 21.76
CA SER A 11 31.35 27.98 23.03
C SER A 11 29.88 27.65 22.80
N GLN A 12 29.42 26.48 23.23
CA GLN A 12 28.02 26.07 23.30
C GLN A 12 27.35 26.71 24.54
N GLN A 13 26.26 27.42 24.35
CA GLN A 13 25.32 27.79 25.41
C GLN A 13 24.31 26.67 25.63
N PRO A 14 23.90 26.38 26.88
CA PRO A 14 22.94 25.34 27.19
C PRO A 14 21.50 25.83 26.93
N ALA A 15 20.70 24.93 26.35
CA ALA A 15 19.27 25.12 26.08
C ALA A 15 18.45 25.24 27.38
N GLN A 16 17.60 26.26 27.45
CA GLN A 16 16.65 26.48 28.54
C GLN A 16 15.41 25.61 28.34
N THR A 17 15.04 24.92 29.39
CA THR A 17 13.79 24.13 29.54
C THR A 17 12.61 25.04 29.80
N PRO A 18 11.44 24.87 29.14
CA PRO A 18 10.25 25.66 29.49
C PRO A 18 9.55 25.09 30.72
N ALA A 19 9.16 26.01 31.62
CA ALA A 19 8.47 25.78 32.88
C ALA A 19 7.01 25.36 32.71
N LYS A 20 6.53 24.50 33.64
CA LYS A 20 5.13 24.09 33.82
C LYS A 20 4.27 25.28 34.29
N PRO A 21 3.00 25.39 33.86
CA PRO A 21 2.05 26.32 34.50
C PRO A 21 1.52 25.75 35.82
N GLN A 22 1.55 26.58 36.83
CA GLN A 22 0.97 26.34 38.16
C GLN A 22 -0.56 26.42 38.11
N GLN A 23 -1.20 25.46 38.78
CA GLN A 23 -2.60 25.51 39.13
C GLN A 23 -2.80 26.48 40.29
N ASN A 24 -3.73 27.43 40.13
CA ASN A 24 -4.23 28.23 41.24
C ASN A 24 -5.71 27.91 41.42
N GLY A 25 -6.04 27.29 42.54
CA GLY A 25 -7.40 27.07 42.99
C GLY A 25 -7.93 28.26 43.79
N GLN A 26 -9.18 28.58 43.58
CA GLN A 26 -10.06 29.30 44.54
C GLN A 26 -11.50 28.90 44.24
N HIS A 27 -12.07 28.28 45.05
CA HIS A 27 -13.03 28.20 46.16
C HIS A 27 -14.25 29.12 46.05
N LEU A 28 -15.45 28.46 46.04
CA LEU A 28 -16.74 28.79 46.65
C LEU A 28 -17.61 29.96 46.09
N GLN A 29 -18.84 29.73 45.66
CA GLN A 29 -20.07 29.66 46.47
C GLN A 29 -21.34 29.84 45.62
N SER A 30 -22.34 29.03 45.94
CA SER A 30 -23.80 29.30 46.01
C SER A 30 -24.62 29.63 44.76
N ARG A 31 -25.58 28.75 44.55
CA ARG A 31 -26.90 28.89 43.91
C ARG A 31 -27.65 30.17 44.34
N PRO A 32 -28.78 30.62 43.71
CA PRO A 32 -29.78 29.89 42.95
C PRO A 32 -30.40 30.63 41.74
N SER A 33 -31.38 29.97 41.15
CA SER A 33 -32.62 30.44 40.52
C SER A 33 -32.72 30.39 38.98
N THR A 34 -33.45 29.38 38.56
CA THR A 34 -34.61 29.38 37.62
C THR A 34 -34.73 30.59 36.69
N THR A 35 -34.48 30.35 35.44
CA THR A 35 -35.25 30.95 34.34
C THR A 35 -35.43 29.89 33.25
N SER A 36 -36.68 29.46 33.14
CA SER A 36 -37.21 28.59 32.11
C SER A 36 -37.03 29.24 30.73
N ASN A 37 -36.24 28.63 29.88
CA ASN A 37 -36.16 28.99 28.48
C ASN A 37 -37.21 28.18 27.71
N PRO A 38 -38.23 28.80 27.07
CA PRO A 38 -39.37 28.09 26.45
C PRO A 38 -39.10 27.55 25.06
N TYR A 39 -37.85 27.39 24.62
CA TYR A 39 -37.53 26.97 23.23
C TYR A 39 -37.04 25.53 23.09
N TYR A 40 -37.11 24.67 24.10
CA TYR A 40 -36.79 23.25 23.96
C TYR A 40 -38.01 22.34 24.14
N GLN A 41 -39.04 22.54 23.35
CA GLN A 41 -40.13 21.58 23.20
C GLN A 41 -40.48 21.40 21.74
N HIS A 42 -39.61 20.74 20.99
CA HIS A 42 -39.93 19.89 19.84
C HIS A 42 -38.75 18.97 19.61
N ALA A 43 -38.49 18.06 20.55
CA ALA A 43 -37.76 16.86 20.26
C ALA A 43 -38.66 16.04 19.33
N HIS A 44 -38.42 16.16 18.03
CA HIS A 44 -38.97 15.21 17.06
C HIS A 44 -38.44 13.84 17.46
N ASN A 45 -39.30 12.97 17.96
CA ASN A 45 -39.14 11.53 18.03
C ASN A 45 -39.08 10.99 16.58
N ASN A 46 -38.03 11.32 15.86
CA ASN A 46 -37.65 10.54 14.69
C ASN A 46 -36.90 9.32 15.24
N PRO A 47 -37.43 8.12 15.07
CA PRO A 47 -36.65 6.92 15.36
C PRO A 47 -35.31 7.04 14.57
N PRO A 48 -34.20 6.55 15.13
CA PRO A 48 -32.95 6.51 14.39
C PRO A 48 -33.24 5.82 13.04
N PRO A 49 -32.64 6.29 11.93
CA PRO A 49 -32.83 5.64 10.65
C PRO A 49 -32.47 4.16 10.86
N PRO A 50 -33.29 3.23 10.33
CA PRO A 50 -32.99 1.81 10.44
C PRO A 50 -31.58 1.60 9.88
N PRO A 51 -30.75 0.72 10.51
CA PRO A 51 -29.46 0.38 9.96
C PRO A 51 -29.67 -0.03 8.50
N PRO A 52 -28.73 0.29 7.59
CA PRO A 52 -28.88 -0.04 6.19
C PRO A 52 -28.98 -1.57 6.06
N THR A 53 -30.18 -2.09 6.00
CA THR A 53 -30.51 -3.51 5.81
C THR A 53 -30.64 -3.85 4.33
N ALA A 54 -30.07 -3.06 3.47
CA ALA A 54 -29.97 -3.41 2.08
C ALA A 54 -28.72 -4.27 1.91
N ARG A 55 -28.86 -5.58 1.92
CA ARG A 55 -27.92 -6.47 1.23
C ARG A 55 -28.07 -6.19 -0.26
N PRO A 56 -27.15 -5.41 -0.89
CA PRO A 56 -27.43 -4.83 -2.21
C PRO A 56 -27.47 -5.87 -3.33
N TYR A 57 -26.86 -7.04 -3.16
CA TYR A 57 -26.73 -7.99 -4.26
C TYR A 57 -27.05 -9.43 -3.85
N ARG A 58 -28.32 -9.80 -3.91
CA ARG A 58 -28.72 -11.22 -3.84
C ARG A 58 -28.57 -11.96 -5.18
N HIS A 59 -28.38 -11.22 -6.28
CA HIS A 59 -28.33 -11.78 -7.63
C HIS A 59 -27.12 -11.23 -8.38
N PRO A 60 -26.47 -12.08 -9.23
CA PRO A 60 -25.39 -11.61 -10.08
C PRO A 60 -25.88 -10.51 -11.02
N PRO A 61 -25.03 -9.55 -11.38
CA PRO A 61 -25.35 -8.59 -12.44
C PRO A 61 -25.67 -9.31 -13.75
N PRO A 62 -26.51 -8.70 -14.62
CA PRO A 62 -26.80 -9.29 -15.92
C PRO A 62 -25.54 -9.58 -16.72
N GLY A 63 -25.38 -10.81 -17.20
CA GLY A 63 -24.21 -11.25 -17.97
C GLY A 63 -22.96 -11.60 -17.12
N ALA A 64 -23.04 -11.60 -15.79
CA ALA A 64 -21.94 -11.99 -14.92
C ALA A 64 -21.62 -13.49 -15.05
N ASP A 65 -20.33 -13.80 -15.01
CA ASP A 65 -19.87 -15.20 -14.82
C ASP A 65 -20.29 -15.70 -13.44
N MET A 66 -21.08 -16.77 -13.40
CA MET A 66 -21.62 -17.34 -12.16
C MET A 66 -20.53 -17.88 -11.23
N ARG A 67 -19.41 -18.38 -11.78
CA ARG A 67 -18.29 -18.88 -10.95
C ARG A 67 -17.59 -17.70 -10.28
N LEU A 68 -17.31 -16.66 -11.04
CA LEU A 68 -16.68 -15.45 -10.53
C LEU A 68 -17.60 -14.76 -9.49
N TRP A 69 -18.91 -14.72 -9.73
CA TRP A 69 -19.87 -14.22 -8.76
C TRP A 69 -19.84 -14.99 -7.43
N GLN A 70 -19.76 -16.32 -7.50
CA GLN A 70 -19.61 -17.15 -6.28
C GLN A 70 -18.32 -16.82 -5.53
N VAL A 71 -17.20 -16.64 -6.24
CA VAL A 71 -15.93 -16.25 -5.62
C VAL A 71 -16.06 -14.89 -4.97
N PHE A 72 -16.65 -13.90 -5.66
CA PHE A 72 -16.91 -12.57 -5.11
C PHE A 72 -17.73 -12.65 -3.80
N CYS A 73 -18.84 -13.36 -3.79
CA CYS A 73 -19.67 -13.54 -2.59
C CYS A 73 -18.95 -14.28 -1.45
N ASN A 74 -17.97 -15.11 -1.77
CA ASN A 74 -17.15 -15.77 -0.75
C ASN A 74 -16.12 -14.83 -0.12
N VAL A 75 -15.67 -13.81 -0.84
CA VAL A 75 -14.75 -12.78 -0.37
C VAL A 75 -15.50 -11.68 0.38
N ASP A 76 -16.62 -11.21 -0.13
CA ASP A 76 -17.57 -10.28 0.50
C ASP A 76 -18.27 -10.97 1.69
N LYS A 77 -17.61 -10.97 2.85
CA LYS A 77 -18.07 -11.71 4.05
C LYS A 77 -19.26 -11.08 4.73
N ASP A 78 -19.33 -9.76 4.72
CA ASP A 78 -20.41 -9.02 5.37
C ASP A 78 -21.64 -8.85 4.45
N GLY A 79 -21.50 -9.22 3.15
CA GLY A 79 -22.55 -9.12 2.15
C GLY A 79 -22.90 -7.67 1.81
N SER A 80 -21.93 -6.77 1.91
CA SER A 80 -22.09 -5.34 1.58
C SER A 80 -22.26 -5.10 0.09
N GLY A 81 -21.84 -6.04 -0.75
CA GLY A 81 -21.84 -5.95 -2.21
C GLY A 81 -20.58 -5.31 -2.78
N ALA A 82 -19.58 -5.09 -1.95
CA ALA A 82 -18.26 -4.61 -2.34
C ALA A 82 -17.21 -5.20 -1.38
N ILE A 83 -16.02 -5.44 -1.84
CA ILE A 83 -14.94 -6.04 -1.07
C ILE A 83 -14.08 -4.92 -0.46
N ASP A 84 -13.96 -4.91 0.85
CA ASP A 84 -13.08 -3.99 1.55
C ASP A 84 -11.62 -4.50 1.57
N LEU A 85 -10.71 -3.64 2.05
CA LEU A 85 -9.27 -3.94 2.14
C LEU A 85 -9.00 -5.17 3.02
N ARG A 86 -9.76 -5.39 4.09
CA ARG A 86 -9.56 -6.51 5.03
C ARG A 86 -10.05 -7.82 4.42
N GLU A 87 -11.19 -7.78 3.75
CA GLU A 87 -11.75 -8.93 3.04
C GLU A 87 -10.84 -9.38 1.91
N LEU A 88 -10.31 -8.43 1.14
CA LEU A 88 -9.35 -8.72 0.07
C LEU A 88 -8.06 -9.32 0.64
N GLN A 89 -7.53 -8.78 1.74
CA GLN A 89 -6.33 -9.32 2.40
C GLN A 89 -6.54 -10.73 2.94
N GLN A 90 -7.73 -11.03 3.49
CA GLN A 90 -8.05 -12.36 4.00
C GLN A 90 -8.26 -13.39 2.88
N ALA A 91 -8.67 -12.94 1.70
CA ALA A 91 -8.93 -13.82 0.56
C ALA A 91 -7.65 -14.17 -0.22
N LEU A 92 -6.65 -13.26 -0.23
CA LEU A 92 -5.44 -13.43 -1.01
C LEU A 92 -4.33 -14.06 -0.15
N ILE A 93 -3.91 -15.27 -0.55
CA ILE A 93 -2.94 -16.08 0.18
C ILE A 93 -1.83 -16.50 -0.80
N ASN A 94 -0.58 -16.42 -0.36
CA ASN A 94 0.59 -16.92 -1.06
C ASN A 94 0.67 -18.45 -1.03
N SER A 95 1.49 -19.04 -1.89
CA SER A 95 1.72 -20.49 -1.94
C SER A 95 2.24 -21.07 -0.62
N ASN A 96 2.92 -20.27 0.19
CA ASN A 96 3.43 -20.63 1.51
C ASN A 96 2.42 -20.40 2.67
N TRP A 97 1.13 -20.18 2.34
CA TRP A 97 0.03 -19.94 3.27
C TRP A 97 0.12 -18.62 4.06
N THR A 98 1.02 -17.72 3.70
CA THR A 98 1.03 -16.37 4.26
C THR A 98 0.01 -15.49 3.55
N THR A 99 -0.62 -14.57 4.26
CA THR A 99 -1.47 -13.53 3.66
C THR A 99 -0.62 -12.57 2.84
N PHE A 100 -1.22 -11.95 1.85
CA PHE A 100 -0.55 -10.90 1.08
C PHE A 100 -0.12 -9.74 1.98
N ASP A 101 1.02 -9.17 1.66
CA ASP A 101 1.53 -7.96 2.28
C ASP A 101 0.52 -6.80 2.10
N LEU A 102 0.32 -6.04 3.18
CA LEU A 102 -0.70 -4.99 3.21
C LEU A 102 -0.47 -3.91 2.15
N ASP A 103 0.78 -3.59 1.87
CA ASP A 103 1.09 -2.59 0.85
C ASP A 103 0.79 -3.11 -0.56
N THR A 104 0.94 -4.43 -0.80
CA THR A 104 0.50 -5.05 -2.05
C THR A 104 -1.02 -5.00 -2.18
N ILE A 105 -1.77 -5.26 -1.10
CA ILE A 105 -3.24 -5.12 -1.10
C ILE A 105 -3.66 -3.68 -1.41
N LYS A 106 -3.03 -2.69 -0.77
CA LYS A 106 -3.30 -1.27 -1.06
C LYS A 106 -3.00 -0.90 -2.51
N MET A 107 -1.90 -1.40 -3.06
CA MET A 107 -1.54 -1.21 -4.47
C MET A 107 -2.64 -1.80 -5.39
N LEU A 108 -3.10 -3.03 -5.11
CA LEU A 108 -4.18 -3.65 -5.88
C LEU A 108 -5.48 -2.86 -5.78
N MET A 109 -5.85 -2.41 -4.57
CA MET A 109 -6.99 -1.51 -4.38
C MET A 109 -6.86 -0.24 -5.24
N ASN A 110 -5.72 0.44 -5.20
CA ASN A 110 -5.50 1.66 -6.00
C ASN A 110 -5.58 1.42 -7.52
N ILE A 111 -5.21 0.23 -7.99
CA ILE A 111 -5.25 -0.11 -9.42
C ILE A 111 -6.68 -0.41 -9.87
N PHE A 112 -7.47 -1.11 -9.05
CA PHE A 112 -8.76 -1.66 -9.45
C PHE A 112 -9.97 -0.90 -8.93
N ASP A 113 -9.86 -0.11 -7.86
CA ASP A 113 -10.89 0.83 -7.39
C ASP A 113 -10.96 2.04 -8.34
N THR A 114 -11.69 1.86 -9.43
CA THR A 114 -11.74 2.84 -10.53
C THR A 114 -12.66 4.01 -10.23
N ASP A 115 -13.67 3.81 -9.41
CA ASP A 115 -14.63 4.85 -8.99
C ASP A 115 -14.20 5.57 -7.70
N ARG A 116 -13.08 5.10 -7.09
CA ARG A 116 -12.53 5.64 -5.84
C ARG A 116 -13.49 5.56 -4.66
N SER A 117 -14.25 4.49 -4.60
CA SER A 117 -15.18 4.22 -3.50
C SER A 117 -14.49 3.76 -2.22
N GLY A 118 -13.22 3.35 -2.32
CA GLY A 118 -12.45 2.72 -1.23
C GLY A 118 -12.72 1.23 -1.09
N THR A 119 -13.50 0.64 -1.99
CA THR A 119 -13.88 -0.78 -2.02
C THR A 119 -13.82 -1.32 -3.45
N ILE A 120 -13.86 -2.63 -3.63
CA ILE A 120 -13.83 -3.29 -4.94
C ILE A 120 -15.23 -3.85 -5.24
N GLY A 121 -15.93 -3.25 -6.19
CA GLY A 121 -17.20 -3.75 -6.71
C GLY A 121 -17.01 -4.99 -7.60
N PHE A 122 -18.12 -5.68 -7.95
CA PHE A 122 -18.03 -6.93 -8.73
C PHE A 122 -17.31 -6.78 -10.07
N ASN A 123 -17.56 -5.69 -10.82
CA ASN A 123 -16.89 -5.49 -12.11
C ASN A 123 -15.40 -5.24 -11.96
N GLU A 124 -14.99 -4.54 -10.92
CA GLU A 124 -13.60 -4.27 -10.57
C GLU A 124 -12.91 -5.55 -10.09
N PHE A 125 -13.63 -6.35 -9.28
CA PHE A 125 -13.18 -7.66 -8.85
C PHE A 125 -12.93 -8.61 -10.02
N ALA A 126 -13.73 -8.56 -11.06
CA ALA A 126 -13.48 -9.36 -12.26
C ALA A 126 -12.13 -9.04 -12.91
N GLY A 127 -11.79 -7.77 -13.00
CA GLY A 127 -10.47 -7.32 -13.47
C GLY A 127 -9.33 -7.76 -12.57
N LEU A 128 -9.50 -7.54 -11.26
CA LEU A 128 -8.51 -7.93 -10.23
C LEU A 128 -8.29 -9.44 -10.23
N TYR A 129 -9.37 -10.25 -10.27
CA TYR A 129 -9.26 -11.70 -10.28
C TYR A 129 -8.45 -12.20 -11.48
N LYS A 130 -8.79 -11.72 -12.69
CA LYS A 130 -8.03 -12.06 -13.88
C LYS A 130 -6.56 -11.63 -13.80
N TYR A 131 -6.29 -10.45 -13.28
CA TYR A 131 -4.94 -9.93 -13.09
C TYR A 131 -4.11 -10.85 -12.18
N ILE A 132 -4.68 -11.30 -11.07
CA ILE A 132 -4.01 -12.24 -10.16
C ILE A 132 -3.76 -13.59 -10.86
N GLU A 133 -4.73 -14.12 -11.62
CA GLU A 133 -4.54 -15.37 -12.38
C GLU A 133 -3.40 -15.26 -13.40
N ASP A 134 -3.36 -14.17 -14.15
CA ASP A 134 -2.31 -13.91 -15.16
C ASP A 134 -0.94 -13.84 -14.47
N TRP A 135 -0.83 -13.10 -13.36
CA TRP A 135 0.41 -13.02 -12.59
C TRP A 135 0.83 -14.34 -11.94
N GLN A 136 -0.11 -15.15 -11.49
CA GLN A 136 0.21 -16.50 -11.01
C GLN A 136 0.80 -17.38 -12.13
N GLY A 137 0.34 -17.20 -13.36
CA GLY A 137 0.93 -17.86 -14.53
C GLY A 137 2.37 -17.43 -14.74
N VAL A 138 2.64 -16.14 -14.68
CA VAL A 138 3.98 -15.54 -14.79
C VAL A 138 4.89 -16.02 -13.66
N PHE A 139 4.43 -15.95 -12.43
CA PHE A 139 5.19 -16.38 -11.25
C PHE A 139 5.63 -17.85 -11.39
N ARG A 140 4.68 -18.76 -11.70
CA ARG A 140 4.99 -20.18 -11.90
C ARG A 140 5.97 -20.45 -13.04
N HIS A 141 6.02 -19.58 -14.03
CA HIS A 141 6.99 -19.71 -15.13
C HIS A 141 8.42 -19.42 -14.67
N TYR A 142 8.60 -18.46 -13.77
CA TYR A 142 9.91 -18.05 -13.26
C TYR A 142 10.32 -18.75 -11.97
N ASP A 143 9.41 -19.26 -11.17
CA ASP A 143 9.64 -20.15 -10.01
C ASP A 143 10.03 -21.56 -10.53
N GLN A 144 11.29 -21.69 -10.97
CA GLN A 144 11.78 -22.88 -11.69
C GLN A 144 11.95 -24.08 -10.77
N ASP A 145 12.35 -23.86 -9.52
CA ASP A 145 12.54 -24.89 -8.51
C ASP A 145 11.25 -25.23 -7.74
N ARG A 146 10.17 -24.47 -8.01
CA ARG A 146 8.85 -24.62 -7.35
C ARG A 146 8.91 -24.43 -5.85
N SER A 147 9.78 -23.55 -5.38
CA SER A 147 9.91 -23.20 -3.96
C SER A 147 8.71 -22.40 -3.43
N GLY A 148 7.91 -21.82 -4.33
CA GLY A 148 6.83 -20.90 -4.00
C GLY A 148 7.33 -19.47 -3.67
N THR A 149 8.61 -19.20 -3.98
CA THR A 149 9.25 -17.89 -3.85
C THR A 149 10.18 -17.65 -5.03
N ILE A 150 10.46 -16.39 -5.33
CA ILE A 150 11.40 -15.99 -6.40
C ILE A 150 12.74 -15.60 -5.76
N GLU A 151 13.83 -16.25 -6.17
CA GLU A 151 15.19 -15.94 -5.77
C GLU A 151 15.88 -14.94 -6.72
N GLU A 152 17.13 -14.53 -6.41
CA GLU A 152 17.87 -13.51 -7.16
C GLU A 152 17.98 -13.82 -8.65
N ARG A 153 18.29 -15.08 -9.00
CA ARG A 153 18.44 -15.51 -10.39
C ARG A 153 17.11 -15.49 -11.14
N GLU A 154 16.07 -16.01 -10.52
CA GLU A 154 14.72 -16.06 -11.09
C GLU A 154 14.13 -14.67 -11.28
N LEU A 155 14.37 -13.76 -10.31
CA LEU A 155 13.99 -12.35 -10.42
C LEU A 155 14.73 -11.66 -11.58
N PHE A 156 16.03 -11.93 -11.72
CA PHE A 156 16.83 -11.41 -12.82
C PHE A 156 16.29 -11.89 -14.18
N ASP A 157 16.01 -13.19 -14.30
CA ASP A 157 15.47 -13.80 -15.52
C ASP A 157 14.07 -13.24 -15.83
N ALA A 158 13.22 -13.04 -14.82
CA ALA A 158 11.89 -12.45 -14.98
C ALA A 158 11.95 -11.00 -15.48
N LEU A 159 12.74 -10.16 -14.83
CA LEU A 159 12.88 -8.76 -15.22
C LEU A 159 13.48 -8.59 -16.62
N ASN A 160 14.47 -9.41 -16.97
CA ASN A 160 15.01 -9.45 -18.34
C ASN A 160 13.98 -9.92 -19.37
N GLY A 161 13.20 -10.96 -19.04
CA GLY A 161 12.11 -11.45 -19.88
C GLY A 161 11.03 -10.41 -20.14
N PHE A 162 10.80 -9.49 -19.20
CA PHE A 162 9.92 -8.32 -19.39
C PHE A 162 10.56 -7.16 -20.15
N GLY A 163 11.85 -7.28 -20.51
CA GLY A 163 12.59 -6.24 -21.23
C GLY A 163 13.19 -5.15 -20.33
N TYR A 164 13.32 -5.42 -19.04
CA TYR A 164 14.00 -4.53 -18.08
C TYR A 164 15.46 -4.97 -17.94
N ASN A 165 16.37 -4.36 -18.70
CA ASN A 165 17.80 -4.65 -18.65
C ASN A 165 18.46 -4.01 -17.43
N LEU A 166 18.14 -4.49 -16.25
CA LEU A 166 18.69 -3.99 -14.99
C LEU A 166 20.02 -4.66 -14.67
N SER A 167 20.94 -3.89 -14.07
CA SER A 167 22.19 -4.48 -13.58
C SER A 167 21.92 -5.48 -12.45
N PRO A 168 22.77 -6.51 -12.25
CA PRO A 168 22.63 -7.46 -11.14
C PRO A 168 22.61 -6.76 -9.77
N TYR A 169 23.29 -5.63 -9.64
CA TYR A 169 23.25 -4.81 -8.43
C TYR A 169 21.85 -4.28 -8.13
N ILE A 170 21.16 -3.73 -9.13
CA ILE A 170 19.78 -3.22 -8.96
C ILE A 170 18.80 -4.35 -8.67
N VAL A 171 18.92 -5.50 -9.37
CA VAL A 171 18.08 -6.68 -9.10
C VAL A 171 18.24 -7.14 -7.65
N ARG A 172 19.47 -7.18 -7.12
CA ARG A 172 19.74 -7.52 -5.73
C ARG A 172 19.13 -6.50 -4.75
N MET A 173 19.20 -5.20 -5.08
CA MET A 173 18.53 -4.17 -4.27
C MET A 173 17.01 -4.37 -4.22
N ILE A 174 16.38 -4.70 -5.36
CA ILE A 174 14.95 -5.00 -5.44
C ILE A 174 14.64 -6.22 -4.58
N LEU A 175 15.39 -7.30 -4.75
CA LEU A 175 15.22 -8.51 -3.96
C LEU A 175 15.28 -8.21 -2.45
N HIS A 176 16.31 -7.49 -2.00
CA HIS A 176 16.42 -7.13 -0.58
C HIS A 176 15.29 -6.25 -0.07
N LYS A 177 14.83 -5.31 -0.89
CA LYS A 177 13.73 -4.40 -0.53
C LYS A 177 12.42 -5.17 -0.31
N TYR A 178 12.15 -6.19 -1.14
CA TYR A 178 10.89 -6.93 -1.13
C TYR A 178 11.00 -8.30 -0.44
N SER A 179 12.18 -8.73 0.00
CA SER A 179 12.33 -10.00 0.71
C SER A 179 11.52 -10.05 2.00
N SER A 180 10.97 -11.23 2.28
CA SER A 180 10.28 -11.53 3.54
C SER A 180 11.24 -11.98 4.62
N THR A 181 12.45 -12.38 4.26
CA THR A 181 13.45 -12.91 5.20
C THR A 181 14.39 -11.80 5.66
N PRO A 182 14.67 -11.69 6.97
CA PRO A 182 15.68 -10.77 7.46
C PRO A 182 17.07 -11.15 6.92
N VAL A 183 17.75 -10.21 6.29
CA VAL A 183 19.07 -10.41 5.73
C VAL A 183 20.14 -10.23 6.85
N THR A 184 20.23 -11.19 7.78
CA THR A 184 21.30 -11.11 8.79
C THR A 184 21.67 -12.50 9.30
N GLY A 185 22.87 -12.96 8.97
CA GLY A 185 23.57 -14.06 9.65
C GLY A 185 24.10 -15.16 8.74
N TYR A 186 25.25 -15.71 9.10
CA TYR A 186 25.83 -16.92 8.51
C TYR A 186 24.84 -18.09 8.67
N GLY A 187 24.45 -18.72 7.56
CA GLY A 187 23.54 -19.89 7.58
C GLY A 187 22.06 -19.54 7.45
N MET A 188 21.70 -18.27 7.17
CA MET A 188 20.32 -17.90 6.82
C MET A 188 20.00 -18.25 5.37
N PRO A 189 18.73 -18.62 5.05
CA PRO A 189 18.32 -18.87 3.69
C PRO A 189 18.54 -17.61 2.82
N SER A 190 18.83 -17.84 1.54
CA SER A 190 18.95 -16.75 0.56
C SER A 190 17.71 -15.87 0.59
N PRO A 191 17.85 -14.55 0.39
CA PRO A 191 16.69 -13.69 0.30
C PRO A 191 15.82 -14.13 -0.88
N SER A 192 14.54 -14.24 -0.65
CA SER A 192 13.55 -14.58 -1.68
C SER A 192 12.27 -13.78 -1.46
N ILE A 193 11.45 -13.65 -2.49
CA ILE A 193 10.20 -12.89 -2.45
C ILE A 193 9.01 -13.79 -2.75
N THR A 194 7.94 -13.60 -2.01
CA THR A 194 6.66 -14.29 -2.19
C THR A 194 5.92 -13.74 -3.43
N PHE A 195 4.89 -14.43 -3.87
CA PHE A 195 4.12 -14.06 -5.05
C PHE A 195 3.61 -12.61 -5.00
N ASP A 196 3.00 -12.22 -3.91
CA ASP A 196 2.44 -10.87 -3.71
C ASP A 196 3.50 -9.77 -3.85
N ARG A 197 4.68 -9.99 -3.26
CA ARG A 197 5.80 -9.05 -3.31
C ARG A 197 6.51 -9.06 -4.66
N PHE A 198 6.52 -10.20 -5.36
CA PHE A 198 7.01 -10.27 -6.74
C PHE A 198 6.15 -9.41 -7.66
N VAL A 199 4.83 -9.52 -7.58
CA VAL A 199 3.90 -8.68 -8.35
C VAL A 199 4.16 -7.20 -8.06
N ARG A 200 4.25 -6.82 -6.78
CA ARG A 200 4.53 -5.44 -6.38
C ARG A 200 5.88 -4.94 -6.90
N ALA A 201 6.93 -5.74 -6.79
CA ALA A 201 8.24 -5.38 -7.31
C ALA A 201 8.21 -5.12 -8.82
N CYS A 202 7.53 -5.99 -9.59
CA CYS A 202 7.40 -5.83 -11.04
C CYS A 202 6.60 -4.58 -11.41
N VAL A 203 5.51 -4.28 -10.72
CA VAL A 203 4.71 -3.06 -10.93
C VAL A 203 5.54 -1.81 -10.69
N VAL A 204 6.27 -1.75 -9.58
CA VAL A 204 7.13 -0.60 -9.25
C VAL A 204 8.27 -0.45 -10.26
N VAL A 205 8.92 -1.55 -10.69
CA VAL A 205 9.96 -1.50 -11.72
C VAL A 205 9.40 -0.98 -13.03
N LYS A 206 8.20 -1.44 -13.42
CA LYS A 206 7.51 -0.95 -14.62
C LYS A 206 7.27 0.55 -14.53
N ASP A 207 6.66 1.04 -13.47
CA ASP A 207 6.32 2.46 -13.32
C ASP A 207 7.54 3.37 -13.31
N LEU A 208 8.60 2.97 -12.61
CA LEU A 208 9.87 3.70 -12.62
C LEU A 208 10.51 3.72 -14.01
N THR A 209 10.47 2.57 -14.71
CA THR A 209 11.00 2.47 -16.06
C THR A 209 10.20 3.31 -17.05
N ASP A 210 8.88 3.27 -16.98
CA ASP A 210 8.02 4.06 -17.86
C ASP A 210 8.19 5.56 -17.60
N SER A 211 8.32 5.96 -16.32
CA SER A 211 8.60 7.34 -15.93
C SER A 211 9.97 7.82 -16.44
N PHE A 212 10.99 6.95 -16.36
CA PHE A 212 12.32 7.24 -16.89
C PHE A 212 12.28 7.38 -18.42
N ARG A 213 11.70 6.42 -19.12
CA ARG A 213 11.56 6.43 -20.58
C ARG A 213 10.79 7.65 -21.10
N ALA A 214 9.79 8.10 -20.37
CA ALA A 214 9.04 9.32 -20.70
C ALA A 214 9.88 10.59 -20.61
N ALA A 215 10.90 10.60 -19.76
CA ALA A 215 11.83 11.73 -19.59
C ALA A 215 13.07 11.63 -20.50
N ASP A 216 13.51 10.40 -20.82
CA ASP A 216 14.63 10.10 -21.73
C ASP A 216 14.15 10.18 -23.20
N ARG A 217 14.21 11.37 -23.79
CA ARG A 217 13.64 11.65 -25.12
C ARG A 217 14.51 11.16 -26.27
N ASP A 218 15.81 11.10 -26.08
CA ASP A 218 16.80 10.70 -27.08
C ASP A 218 17.24 9.25 -26.92
N ASN A 219 16.72 8.54 -25.87
CA ASN A 219 17.01 7.14 -25.53
C ASN A 219 18.50 6.86 -25.34
N ASP A 220 19.24 7.82 -24.77
CA ASP A 220 20.67 7.66 -24.47
C ASP A 220 20.92 7.00 -23.09
N GLY A 221 19.87 6.77 -22.31
CA GLY A 221 19.92 6.19 -20.96
C GLY A 221 20.23 7.21 -19.86
N TRP A 222 20.15 8.50 -20.16
CA TRP A 222 20.38 9.60 -19.23
C TRP A 222 19.20 10.56 -19.23
N ILE A 223 18.87 11.09 -18.04
CA ILE A 223 17.86 12.13 -17.92
C ILE A 223 18.42 13.30 -17.11
N GLN A 224 18.12 14.50 -17.55
CA GLN A 224 18.36 15.71 -16.76
C GLN A 224 17.01 16.23 -16.25
N ILE A 225 16.82 16.17 -14.94
CA ILE A 225 15.58 16.56 -14.28
C ILE A 225 15.86 17.53 -13.12
N ASN A 226 14.95 18.45 -12.87
CA ASN A 226 14.98 19.30 -11.69
C ASN A 226 14.35 18.56 -10.47
N TYR A 227 14.45 19.16 -9.29
CA TYR A 227 13.94 18.57 -8.05
C TYR A 227 12.45 18.26 -8.10
N ASP A 228 11.63 19.15 -8.64
CA ASP A 228 10.17 18.96 -8.71
C ASP A 228 9.81 17.80 -9.66
N GLN A 229 10.51 17.67 -10.78
CA GLN A 229 10.37 16.55 -11.70
C GLN A 229 10.77 15.22 -11.03
N TYR A 230 11.91 15.22 -10.33
CA TYR A 230 12.35 14.07 -9.55
C TYR A 230 11.28 13.63 -8.53
N MET A 231 10.81 14.56 -7.68
CA MET A 231 9.77 14.29 -6.70
C MET A 231 8.47 13.79 -7.36
N SER A 232 8.08 14.37 -8.50
CA SER A 232 6.88 13.97 -9.22
C SER A 232 6.95 12.55 -9.77
N MET A 233 8.12 12.06 -10.17
CA MET A 233 8.31 10.68 -10.64
C MET A 233 8.07 9.68 -9.51
N PHE A 234 8.57 9.98 -8.29
CA PHE A 234 8.43 9.09 -7.16
C PHE A 234 7.04 9.13 -6.51
N LEU A 235 6.42 10.31 -6.42
CA LEU A 235 5.10 10.47 -5.80
C LEU A 235 3.94 9.95 -6.66
N LYS A 236 4.16 9.70 -7.93
CA LYS A 236 3.18 9.07 -8.83
C LYS A 236 3.28 7.55 -8.87
N SER A 237 4.37 6.98 -8.37
CA SER A 237 4.52 5.53 -8.28
C SER A 237 3.60 4.98 -7.17
N PRO A 238 2.91 3.87 -7.40
CA PRO A 238 1.94 3.28 -6.48
C PRO A 238 2.55 2.76 -5.17
#